data_f2a27effdb9408ce9f37db5fa0b26595
#
_entry.id   f2a27effdb9408ce9f37db5fa0b26595
#
_cell.length_a   1.000
_cell.length_b   1.000
_cell.length_c   1.000
_cell.angle_alpha   90.00
_cell.angle_beta   90.00
_cell.angle_gamma   90.00
#
_symmetry.space_group_name_H-M   'P 1'
#
loop_
_entity.id
_entity.type
_entity.pdbx_description
1 polymer ?
#
loop_
_entity_poly.entity_id
_entity_poly.type
_entity_poly.pdbx_seq_one_letter_code
_entity_poly.pdbx_strand_id
1 'polypeptide(L)'
;MTVQTLAIIVLLVSFFVMIFLRFPIAYAVGLSSVLCLLVKGDALTEVCRLMVKGISSFSLMAVPFFITMGVLMGSGGISEKLIALADACVGWMRGGMAMVNIVASYFFGGISGSASADTASIGSIMIPMMVDQGYGADFSTAVTITSSCEGLLVPPSHNMVIYATTAGGISVGSLFLAGYLPGALLAIVLMIGSYIISVKRNYPKGDPFSIKAFIKQLGTSIWALAAVIIVVFGVVGGVFTATESAAIAVIYSLFVSVFIYKGLDWKGVWHALDECVNTLSIVLILIATSAVFGNCLTILNVPKLAANAITSVSSNPYLIALLIDLILLVLGMIMDMAPIILIATPILLPIATSIGIDPIQFGIIVVLNCGIGLLTPPVGAVLFIGSAVAKRPMEKVVKATLPFYLCMFIALLLLTYIPDISLALPKLLGGYVSPITNPLGPVFIH
;
A
#
# COMPACT_ATOMS: atom_id res chain seq x y z
N MET A 1 -29.65 20.57 -20.63
CA MET A 1 -28.44 20.07 -19.94
C MET A 1 -27.29 20.98 -20.33
N THR A 2 -26.52 21.47 -19.37
CA THR A 2 -25.33 22.28 -19.72
C THR A 2 -24.22 21.35 -20.27
N VAL A 3 -23.36 21.90 -21.14
CA VAL A 3 -22.20 21.13 -21.68
C VAL A 3 -21.35 20.53 -20.53
N GLN A 4 -21.23 21.28 -19.44
CA GLN A 4 -20.51 20.83 -18.25
C GLN A 4 -21.17 19.58 -17.61
N THR A 5 -22.49 19.58 -17.43
CA THR A 5 -23.23 18.44 -16.89
C THR A 5 -23.11 17.21 -17.80
N LEU A 6 -23.19 17.42 -19.13
CA LEU A 6 -23.03 16.33 -20.09
C LEU A 6 -21.60 15.75 -20.03
N ALA A 7 -20.57 16.60 -19.94
CA ALA A 7 -19.18 16.17 -19.85
C ALA A 7 -18.90 15.35 -18.57
N ILE A 8 -19.48 15.74 -17.42
CA ILE A 8 -19.39 14.97 -16.15
C ILE A 8 -20.03 13.59 -16.33
N ILE A 9 -21.24 13.54 -16.88
CA ILE A 9 -21.94 12.25 -17.08
C ILE A 9 -21.14 11.37 -18.03
N VAL A 10 -20.67 11.89 -19.16
CA VAL A 10 -19.87 11.13 -20.11
C VAL A 10 -18.58 10.62 -19.45
N LEU A 11 -17.86 11.46 -18.69
CA LEU A 11 -16.65 11.07 -17.99
C LEU A 11 -16.89 9.90 -17.04
N LEU A 12 -17.85 10.04 -16.13
CA LEU A 12 -18.10 9.05 -15.08
C LEU A 12 -18.79 7.80 -15.64
N VAL A 13 -19.81 7.94 -16.48
CA VAL A 13 -20.52 6.78 -17.02
C VAL A 13 -19.62 5.96 -17.92
N SER A 14 -18.86 6.58 -18.84
CA SER A 14 -17.94 5.83 -19.71
C SER A 14 -16.82 5.14 -18.90
N PHE A 15 -16.31 5.78 -17.87
CA PHE A 15 -15.33 5.19 -16.95
C PHE A 15 -15.87 3.92 -16.27
N PHE A 16 -17.03 4.02 -15.60
CA PHE A 16 -17.61 2.87 -14.91
C PHE A 16 -18.06 1.77 -15.89
N VAL A 17 -18.66 2.11 -17.03
CA VAL A 17 -19.04 1.14 -18.07
C VAL A 17 -17.82 0.35 -18.55
N MET A 18 -16.70 1.03 -18.84
CA MET A 18 -15.48 0.33 -19.28
C MET A 18 -14.91 -0.57 -18.18
N ILE A 19 -14.95 -0.18 -16.91
CA ILE A 19 -14.54 -1.05 -15.80
C ILE A 19 -15.44 -2.29 -15.73
N PHE A 20 -16.77 -2.14 -15.81
CA PHE A 20 -17.69 -3.28 -15.78
C PHE A 20 -17.51 -4.21 -17.00
N LEU A 21 -17.11 -3.67 -18.14
CA LEU A 21 -16.74 -4.42 -19.33
C LEU A 21 -15.32 -5.05 -19.23
N ARG A 22 -14.65 -4.91 -18.08
CA ARG A 22 -13.30 -5.46 -17.80
C ARG A 22 -12.19 -4.87 -18.66
N PHE A 23 -12.32 -3.65 -19.13
CA PHE A 23 -11.20 -2.95 -19.75
C PHE A 23 -10.10 -2.71 -18.70
N PRO A 24 -8.80 -2.80 -19.09
CA PRO A 24 -7.72 -2.39 -18.20
C PRO A 24 -7.92 -0.94 -17.74
N ILE A 25 -7.68 -0.67 -16.46
CA ILE A 25 -8.04 0.60 -15.80
C ILE A 25 -7.39 1.81 -16.50
N ALA A 26 -6.15 1.68 -16.96
CA ALA A 26 -5.47 2.74 -17.69
C ALA A 26 -6.22 3.17 -18.96
N TYR A 27 -6.80 2.22 -19.69
CA TYR A 27 -7.63 2.52 -20.88
C TYR A 27 -8.97 3.12 -20.48
N ALA A 28 -9.61 2.60 -19.43
CA ALA A 28 -10.89 3.14 -18.95
C ALA A 28 -10.73 4.62 -18.53
N VAL A 29 -9.69 4.95 -17.78
CA VAL A 29 -9.34 6.32 -17.36
C VAL A 29 -8.99 7.20 -18.55
N GLY A 30 -8.13 6.71 -19.46
CA GLY A 30 -7.68 7.47 -20.63
C GLY A 30 -8.80 7.77 -21.61
N LEU A 31 -9.56 6.74 -22.02
CA LEU A 31 -10.62 6.88 -23.01
C LEU A 31 -11.79 7.73 -22.46
N SER A 32 -12.17 7.55 -21.20
CA SER A 32 -13.22 8.40 -20.59
C SER A 32 -12.82 9.88 -20.56
N SER A 33 -11.54 10.16 -20.31
CA SER A 33 -10.98 11.52 -20.35
C SER A 33 -11.02 12.11 -21.76
N VAL A 34 -10.65 11.31 -22.78
CA VAL A 34 -10.75 11.72 -24.19
C VAL A 34 -12.18 12.04 -24.57
N LEU A 35 -13.13 11.16 -24.22
CA LEU A 35 -14.56 11.41 -24.49
C LEU A 35 -15.07 12.68 -23.81
N CYS A 36 -14.65 12.92 -22.58
CA CYS A 36 -14.98 14.14 -21.85
C CYS A 36 -14.49 15.40 -22.55
N LEU A 37 -13.20 15.43 -22.97
CA LEU A 37 -12.61 16.57 -23.68
C LEU A 37 -13.25 16.80 -25.04
N LEU A 38 -13.63 15.74 -25.78
CA LEU A 38 -14.36 15.84 -27.04
C LEU A 38 -15.76 16.48 -26.85
N VAL A 39 -16.50 16.07 -25.81
CA VAL A 39 -17.81 16.65 -25.48
C VAL A 39 -17.68 18.12 -25.11
N LYS A 40 -16.59 18.49 -24.46
CA LYS A 40 -16.29 19.86 -24.05
C LYS A 40 -15.81 20.74 -25.22
N GLY A 41 -15.32 20.14 -26.30
CA GLY A 41 -14.74 20.82 -27.45
C GLY A 41 -13.29 21.24 -27.28
N ASP A 42 -12.58 20.65 -26.29
CA ASP A 42 -11.17 20.92 -26.06
C ASP A 42 -10.28 20.18 -27.09
N ALA A 43 -9.09 20.74 -27.37
CA ALA A 43 -8.16 20.12 -28.31
C ALA A 43 -7.59 18.80 -27.79
N LEU A 44 -7.56 17.75 -28.60
CA LEU A 44 -6.99 16.44 -28.24
C LEU A 44 -5.48 16.49 -27.95
N THR A 45 -4.76 17.50 -28.44
CA THR A 45 -3.37 17.75 -28.08
C THR A 45 -3.16 17.95 -26.58
N GLU A 46 -4.22 18.42 -25.88
CA GLU A 46 -4.20 18.58 -24.44
C GLU A 46 -4.04 17.25 -23.70
N VAL A 47 -4.60 16.15 -24.24
CA VAL A 47 -4.43 14.81 -23.71
C VAL A 47 -2.95 14.44 -23.65
N CYS A 48 -2.25 14.54 -24.78
CA CYS A 48 -0.82 14.21 -24.85
C CYS A 48 0.00 15.11 -23.93
N ARG A 49 -0.30 16.41 -23.90
CA ARG A 49 0.39 17.38 -23.05
C ARG A 49 0.25 17.04 -21.57
N LEU A 50 -0.94 16.72 -21.13
CA LEU A 50 -1.23 16.36 -19.73
C LEU A 50 -0.62 15.01 -19.36
N MET A 51 -0.65 14.01 -20.26
CA MET A 51 -0.01 12.72 -20.06
C MET A 51 1.49 12.87 -19.81
N VAL A 52 2.18 13.60 -20.70
CA VAL A 52 3.61 13.87 -20.56
C VAL A 52 3.90 14.64 -19.28
N LYS A 53 3.13 15.69 -19.00
CA LYS A 53 3.26 16.47 -17.75
C LYS A 53 3.08 15.58 -16.51
N GLY A 54 2.13 14.65 -16.53
CA GLY A 54 1.84 13.75 -15.42
C GLY A 54 3.00 12.86 -15.04
N ILE A 55 3.76 12.35 -16.01
CA ILE A 55 4.91 11.47 -15.75
C ILE A 55 6.25 12.23 -15.62
N SER A 56 6.30 13.52 -15.95
CA SER A 56 7.54 14.31 -15.93
C SER A 56 7.89 14.88 -14.55
N SER A 57 7.24 14.45 -13.48
CA SER A 57 7.56 14.87 -12.11
C SER A 57 8.82 14.19 -11.59
N PHE A 58 9.80 14.98 -11.10
CA PHE A 58 11.03 14.44 -10.52
C PHE A 58 10.76 13.50 -9.33
N SER A 59 9.78 13.82 -8.49
CA SER A 59 9.41 12.97 -7.34
C SER A 59 8.87 11.61 -7.77
N LEU A 60 8.20 11.52 -8.91
CA LEU A 60 7.70 10.25 -9.44
C LEU A 60 8.81 9.32 -9.96
N MET A 61 10.00 9.85 -10.24
CA MET A 61 11.15 9.00 -10.60
C MET A 61 11.59 8.08 -9.46
N ALA A 62 11.20 8.35 -8.21
CA ALA A 62 11.43 7.43 -7.09
C ALA A 62 10.64 6.13 -7.25
N VAL A 63 9.47 6.15 -7.90
CA VAL A 63 8.59 4.96 -8.08
C VAL A 63 9.30 3.84 -8.85
N PRO A 64 9.88 4.07 -10.05
CA PRO A 64 10.70 3.09 -10.74
C PRO A 64 11.80 2.47 -9.87
N PHE A 65 12.54 3.30 -9.16
CA PHE A 65 13.64 2.81 -8.33
C PHE A 65 13.15 1.97 -7.14
N PHE A 66 12.09 2.36 -6.45
CA PHE A 66 11.53 1.54 -5.37
C PHE A 66 10.96 0.20 -5.86
N ILE A 67 10.29 0.18 -7.01
CA ILE A 67 9.82 -1.08 -7.61
C ILE A 67 11.02 -1.96 -7.95
N THR A 68 12.05 -1.41 -8.59
CA THR A 68 13.27 -2.15 -8.94
C THR A 68 13.98 -2.69 -7.69
N MET A 69 14.12 -1.87 -6.63
CA MET A 69 14.65 -2.30 -5.34
C MET A 69 13.87 -3.50 -4.80
N GLY A 70 12.54 -3.40 -4.75
CA GLY A 70 11.67 -4.46 -4.22
C GLY A 70 11.79 -5.77 -4.99
N VAL A 71 11.81 -5.73 -6.33
CA VAL A 71 11.96 -6.92 -7.18
C VAL A 71 13.34 -7.57 -7.01
N LEU A 72 14.42 -6.78 -7.04
CA LEU A 72 15.79 -7.28 -6.85
C LEU A 72 15.97 -7.95 -5.48
N MET A 73 15.42 -7.35 -4.44
CA MET A 73 15.50 -7.89 -3.09
C MET A 73 14.58 -9.10 -2.90
N GLY A 74 13.38 -9.06 -3.45
CA GLY A 74 12.44 -10.20 -3.39
C GLY A 74 12.98 -11.46 -4.06
N SER A 75 13.63 -11.30 -5.22
CA SER A 75 14.26 -12.42 -5.96
C SER A 75 15.65 -12.77 -5.41
N GLY A 76 16.24 -11.93 -4.56
CA GLY A 76 17.62 -12.04 -4.06
C GLY A 76 17.83 -12.94 -2.85
N GLY A 77 16.84 -13.74 -2.43
CA GLY A 77 16.96 -14.66 -1.27
C GLY A 77 16.88 -13.94 0.09
N ILE A 78 16.28 -12.76 0.12
CA ILE A 78 16.13 -11.95 1.33
C ILE A 78 14.97 -12.43 2.18
N SER A 79 13.91 -12.93 1.54
CA SER A 79 12.69 -13.40 2.21
C SER A 79 13.00 -14.46 3.26
N GLU A 80 13.86 -15.44 2.96
CA GLU A 80 14.28 -16.48 3.91
C GLU A 80 15.02 -15.91 5.12
N LYS A 81 15.84 -14.86 4.92
CA LYS A 81 16.58 -14.23 6.02
C LYS A 81 15.65 -13.45 6.95
N LEU A 82 14.65 -12.76 6.39
CA LEU A 82 13.65 -12.04 7.16
C LEU A 82 12.71 -12.98 7.90
N ILE A 83 12.29 -14.09 7.28
CA ILE A 83 11.52 -15.15 7.94
C ILE A 83 12.31 -15.74 9.12
N ALA A 84 13.59 -16.04 8.93
CA ALA A 84 14.43 -16.56 10.00
C ALA A 84 14.64 -15.57 11.16
N LEU A 85 14.71 -14.26 10.86
CA LEU A 85 14.74 -13.21 11.88
C LEU A 85 13.41 -13.13 12.61
N ALA A 86 12.29 -13.13 11.89
CA ALA A 86 10.95 -13.10 12.47
C ALA A 86 10.71 -14.33 13.36
N ASP A 87 11.16 -15.51 12.94
CA ASP A 87 11.07 -16.74 13.73
C ASP A 87 11.84 -16.61 15.05
N ALA A 88 13.06 -16.08 14.99
CA ALA A 88 13.85 -15.80 16.19
C ALA A 88 13.21 -14.77 17.13
N CYS A 89 12.36 -13.86 16.61
CA CYS A 89 11.65 -12.85 17.41
C CYS A 89 10.40 -13.42 18.10
N VAL A 90 9.53 -14.08 17.34
CA VAL A 90 8.16 -14.40 17.76
C VAL A 90 7.76 -15.87 17.60
N GLY A 91 8.61 -16.70 17.00
CA GLY A 91 8.33 -18.12 16.72
C GLY A 91 7.98 -18.95 17.94
N TRP A 92 8.47 -18.58 19.13
CA TRP A 92 8.20 -19.24 20.41
C TRP A 92 6.74 -19.12 20.90
N MET A 93 5.95 -18.24 20.31
CA MET A 93 4.54 -18.05 20.69
C MET A 93 3.68 -19.23 20.23
N ARG A 94 2.50 -19.41 20.86
CA ARG A 94 1.51 -20.36 20.35
C ARG A 94 0.95 -19.91 19.01
N GLY A 95 0.95 -20.79 18.02
CA GLY A 95 0.68 -20.39 16.65
C GLY A 95 1.88 -19.65 16.03
N GLY A 96 3.10 -19.97 16.49
CA GLY A 96 4.36 -19.26 16.20
C GLY A 96 4.54 -18.94 14.72
N MET A 97 4.27 -19.90 13.82
CA MET A 97 4.41 -19.67 12.37
C MET A 97 3.46 -18.60 11.83
N ALA A 98 2.27 -18.43 12.41
CA ALA A 98 1.38 -17.33 12.01
C ALA A 98 1.93 -15.98 12.49
N MET A 99 2.52 -15.93 13.69
CA MET A 99 3.21 -14.73 14.19
C MET A 99 4.43 -14.41 13.34
N VAL A 100 5.21 -15.43 12.98
CA VAL A 100 6.39 -15.30 12.09
C VAL A 100 5.99 -14.72 10.74
N ASN A 101 4.90 -15.20 10.16
CA ASN A 101 4.38 -14.71 8.88
C ASN A 101 4.07 -13.20 8.95
N ILE A 102 3.34 -12.77 9.99
CA ILE A 102 3.00 -11.36 10.20
C ILE A 102 4.26 -10.50 10.37
N VAL A 103 5.17 -10.88 11.25
CA VAL A 103 6.40 -10.11 11.49
C VAL A 103 7.34 -10.12 10.28
N ALA A 104 7.40 -11.23 9.53
CA ALA A 104 8.17 -11.31 8.29
C ALA A 104 7.61 -10.37 7.23
N SER A 105 6.28 -10.29 7.07
CA SER A 105 5.61 -9.34 6.18
C SER A 105 5.87 -7.89 6.59
N TYR A 106 5.90 -7.59 7.89
CA TYR A 106 6.25 -6.25 8.38
C TYR A 106 7.68 -5.85 7.95
N PHE A 107 8.66 -6.75 8.11
CA PHE A 107 10.04 -6.48 7.69
C PHE A 107 10.18 -6.43 6.16
N PHE A 108 9.57 -7.37 5.46
CA PHE A 108 9.64 -7.44 3.99
C PHE A 108 8.89 -6.29 3.32
N GLY A 109 7.82 -5.81 3.96
CA GLY A 109 7.05 -4.68 3.51
C GLY A 109 7.89 -3.41 3.34
N GLY A 110 8.78 -3.14 4.31
CA GLY A 110 9.75 -2.05 4.22
C GLY A 110 10.78 -2.18 3.08
N ILE A 111 10.74 -3.27 2.33
CA ILE A 111 11.61 -3.52 1.18
C ILE A 111 10.81 -3.52 -0.11
N SER A 112 9.70 -4.28 -0.14
CA SER A 112 8.91 -4.48 -1.36
C SER A 112 7.92 -3.34 -1.63
N GLY A 113 7.36 -2.73 -0.59
CA GLY A 113 6.33 -1.71 -0.70
C GLY A 113 5.04 -2.17 -1.40
N SER A 114 4.82 -3.50 -1.52
CA SER A 114 3.75 -4.10 -2.33
C SER A 114 3.16 -5.35 -1.66
N ALA A 115 1.85 -5.33 -1.39
CA ALA A 115 1.14 -6.48 -0.85
C ALA A 115 1.14 -7.69 -1.81
N SER A 116 1.10 -7.45 -3.12
CA SER A 116 1.15 -8.51 -4.13
C SER A 116 2.51 -9.21 -4.14
N ALA A 117 3.60 -8.44 -4.08
CA ALA A 117 4.96 -8.97 -4.02
C ALA A 117 5.21 -9.71 -2.71
N ASP A 118 4.72 -9.20 -1.58
CA ASP A 118 4.82 -9.86 -0.28
C ASP A 118 4.06 -11.19 -0.29
N THR A 119 2.81 -11.21 -0.72
CA THR A 119 2.01 -12.43 -0.83
C THR A 119 2.67 -13.48 -1.73
N ALA A 120 3.28 -13.07 -2.83
CA ALA A 120 3.98 -13.98 -3.74
C ALA A 120 5.28 -14.52 -3.11
N SER A 121 6.12 -13.64 -2.53
CA SER A 121 7.44 -14.00 -2.00
C SER A 121 7.34 -14.71 -0.64
N ILE A 122 6.81 -14.04 0.37
CA ILE A 122 6.66 -14.60 1.72
C ILE A 122 5.65 -15.76 1.69
N GLY A 123 4.53 -15.61 0.97
CA GLY A 123 3.48 -16.62 0.90
C GLY A 123 3.94 -17.93 0.26
N SER A 124 4.79 -17.88 -0.77
CA SER A 124 5.33 -19.08 -1.40
C SER A 124 6.18 -19.95 -0.47
N ILE A 125 6.77 -19.34 0.55
CA ILE A 125 7.58 -20.01 1.58
C ILE A 125 6.72 -20.36 2.80
N MET A 126 6.02 -19.37 3.34
CA MET A 126 5.32 -19.50 4.62
C MET A 126 4.08 -20.39 4.54
N ILE A 127 3.29 -20.33 3.46
CA ILE A 127 2.08 -21.15 3.35
C ILE A 127 2.41 -22.65 3.40
N PRO A 128 3.35 -23.20 2.57
CA PRO A 128 3.76 -24.60 2.69
C PRO A 128 4.34 -24.94 4.07
N MET A 129 5.24 -24.11 4.62
CA MET A 129 5.84 -24.34 5.93
C MET A 129 4.77 -24.41 7.05
N MET A 130 3.77 -23.56 7.02
CA MET A 130 2.66 -23.59 7.97
C MET A 130 1.83 -24.87 7.82
N VAL A 131 1.52 -25.27 6.58
CA VAL A 131 0.76 -26.49 6.30
C VAL A 131 1.51 -27.73 6.78
N ASP A 132 2.82 -27.81 6.54
CA ASP A 132 3.67 -28.93 6.99
C ASP A 132 3.73 -29.03 8.52
N GLN A 133 3.58 -27.92 9.23
CA GLN A 133 3.47 -27.88 10.70
C GLN A 133 2.04 -28.08 11.23
N GLY A 134 1.09 -28.47 10.37
CA GLY A 134 -0.28 -28.80 10.75
C GLY A 134 -1.25 -27.63 10.82
N TYR A 135 -0.90 -26.47 10.28
CA TYR A 135 -1.87 -25.38 10.13
C TYR A 135 -2.80 -25.62 8.93
N GLY A 136 -4.05 -25.21 9.05
CA GLY A 136 -4.97 -25.31 7.91
C GLY A 136 -4.54 -24.41 6.75
N ALA A 137 -4.49 -24.92 5.53
CA ALA A 137 -4.06 -24.18 4.35
C ALA A 137 -4.84 -22.87 4.13
N ASP A 138 -6.16 -22.89 4.34
CA ASP A 138 -7.01 -21.70 4.19
C ASP A 138 -6.66 -20.63 5.24
N PHE A 139 -6.35 -21.04 6.48
CA PHE A 139 -5.89 -20.14 7.54
C PHE A 139 -4.51 -19.57 7.23
N SER A 140 -3.57 -20.41 6.81
CA SER A 140 -2.22 -19.98 6.43
C SER A 140 -2.26 -18.94 5.32
N THR A 141 -3.10 -19.18 4.30
CA THR A 141 -3.32 -18.23 3.21
C THR A 141 -3.94 -16.93 3.72
N ALA A 142 -4.96 -17.01 4.58
CA ALA A 142 -5.63 -15.82 5.14
C ALA A 142 -4.66 -14.95 5.95
N VAL A 143 -3.82 -15.54 6.80
CA VAL A 143 -2.77 -14.80 7.53
C VAL A 143 -1.82 -14.12 6.56
N THR A 144 -1.30 -14.84 5.57
CA THR A 144 -0.33 -14.32 4.60
C THR A 144 -0.87 -13.13 3.81
N ILE A 145 -2.09 -13.24 3.25
CA ILE A 145 -2.65 -12.14 2.45
C ILE A 145 -3.01 -10.92 3.30
N THR A 146 -3.41 -11.11 4.55
CA THR A 146 -3.73 -9.97 5.43
C THR A 146 -2.49 -9.30 5.97
N SER A 147 -1.44 -10.04 6.33
CA SER A 147 -0.17 -9.47 6.76
C SER A 147 0.55 -8.74 5.63
N SER A 148 0.40 -9.18 4.36
CA SER A 148 0.99 -8.50 3.22
C SER A 148 0.55 -7.04 3.07
N CYS A 149 -0.60 -6.66 3.61
CA CYS A 149 -1.04 -5.26 3.64
C CYS A 149 -0.15 -4.36 4.51
N GLU A 150 0.61 -4.92 5.45
CA GLU A 150 1.62 -4.18 6.21
C GLU A 150 2.68 -3.59 5.29
N GLY A 151 3.03 -4.33 4.23
CA GLY A 151 3.97 -3.88 3.21
C GLY A 151 3.55 -2.63 2.43
N LEU A 152 2.29 -2.27 2.46
CA LEU A 152 1.82 -1.02 1.87
C LEU A 152 2.05 0.17 2.80
N LEU A 153 1.99 -0.07 4.13
CA LEU A 153 2.13 0.93 5.18
C LEU A 153 3.57 1.15 5.62
N VAL A 154 4.38 0.09 5.63
CA VAL A 154 5.77 0.18 6.11
C VAL A 154 6.66 0.77 5.02
N PRO A 155 7.35 1.90 5.28
CA PRO A 155 8.21 2.52 4.30
C PRO A 155 9.54 1.75 4.08
N PRO A 156 10.13 1.94 2.87
CA PRO A 156 9.68 2.78 1.77
C PRO A 156 8.58 2.12 0.92
N SER A 157 7.58 2.90 0.53
CA SER A 157 6.47 2.46 -0.31
C SER A 157 6.30 3.38 -1.52
N HIS A 158 6.30 2.81 -2.72
CA HIS A 158 6.08 3.56 -3.96
C HIS A 158 4.67 4.19 -4.00
N ASN A 159 3.68 3.55 -3.38
CA ASN A 159 2.32 4.08 -3.29
C ASN A 159 2.25 5.36 -2.44
N MET A 160 3.06 5.44 -1.37
CA MET A 160 3.18 6.67 -0.58
C MET A 160 3.80 7.81 -1.40
N VAL A 161 4.75 7.53 -2.29
CA VAL A 161 5.33 8.54 -3.19
C VAL A 161 4.28 9.03 -4.19
N ILE A 162 3.49 8.12 -4.77
CA ILE A 162 2.38 8.49 -5.67
C ILE A 162 1.38 9.37 -4.92
N TYR A 163 1.01 9.00 -3.68
CA TYR A 163 0.11 9.81 -2.86
C TYR A 163 0.69 11.19 -2.57
N ALA A 164 1.92 11.28 -2.09
CA ALA A 164 2.56 12.55 -1.76
C ALA A 164 2.59 13.53 -2.94
N THR A 165 2.83 13.01 -4.14
CA THR A 165 2.84 13.79 -5.38
C THR A 165 1.44 14.23 -5.79
N THR A 166 0.46 13.33 -5.69
CA THR A 166 -0.95 13.57 -6.06
C THR A 166 -1.63 14.55 -5.11
N ALA A 167 -1.29 14.49 -3.84
CA ALA A 167 -1.84 15.34 -2.78
C ALA A 167 -1.28 16.79 -2.78
N GLY A 168 -0.42 17.14 -3.74
CA GLY A 168 0.06 18.51 -3.91
C GLY A 168 1.36 18.85 -3.20
N GLY A 169 2.28 17.88 -3.07
CA GLY A 169 3.64 18.12 -2.59
C GLY A 169 3.83 17.92 -1.09
N ILE A 170 3.11 16.98 -0.52
CA ILE A 170 3.35 16.51 0.86
C ILE A 170 4.75 15.91 0.95
N SER A 171 5.43 16.14 2.08
CA SER A 171 6.76 15.57 2.33
C SER A 171 6.71 14.04 2.33
N VAL A 172 7.46 13.42 1.41
CA VAL A 172 7.62 11.97 1.34
C VAL A 172 8.26 11.43 2.63
N GLY A 173 9.23 12.13 3.18
CA GLY A 173 9.88 11.75 4.45
C GLY A 173 8.91 11.73 5.62
N SER A 174 8.06 12.76 5.75
CA SER A 174 7.03 12.79 6.79
C SER A 174 5.99 11.68 6.59
N LEU A 175 5.61 11.39 5.35
CA LEU A 175 4.68 10.32 5.05
C LEU A 175 5.30 8.93 5.33
N PHE A 176 6.58 8.75 5.08
CA PHE A 176 7.31 7.54 5.45
C PHE A 176 7.32 7.35 6.97
N LEU A 177 7.66 8.38 7.75
CA LEU A 177 7.58 8.29 9.21
C LEU A 177 6.17 7.94 9.70
N ALA A 178 5.14 8.48 9.03
CA ALA A 178 3.74 8.23 9.38
C ALA A 178 3.30 6.77 9.18
N GLY A 179 3.98 6.00 8.33
CA GLY A 179 3.60 4.62 8.01
C GLY A 179 4.03 3.58 9.06
N TYR A 180 5.09 3.84 9.84
CA TYR A 180 5.66 2.84 10.76
C TYR A 180 4.71 2.43 11.90
N LEU A 181 4.15 3.39 12.61
CA LEU A 181 3.23 3.10 13.73
C LEU A 181 1.92 2.45 13.24
N PRO A 182 1.28 2.92 12.16
CA PRO A 182 0.14 2.23 11.56
C PRO A 182 0.43 0.81 11.11
N GLY A 183 1.58 0.58 10.47
CA GLY A 183 2.02 -0.77 10.10
C GLY A 183 2.20 -1.67 11.32
N ALA A 184 2.87 -1.17 12.37
CA ALA A 184 3.02 -1.89 13.64
C ALA A 184 1.68 -2.15 14.34
N LEU A 185 0.75 -1.19 14.32
CA LEU A 185 -0.61 -1.38 14.83
C LEU A 185 -1.32 -2.52 14.10
N LEU A 186 -1.26 -2.51 12.76
CA LEU A 186 -1.87 -3.57 11.95
C LEU A 186 -1.27 -4.92 12.29
N ALA A 187 0.07 -5.03 12.38
CA ALA A 187 0.77 -6.25 12.79
C ALA A 187 0.29 -6.75 14.15
N ILE A 188 0.23 -5.87 15.15
CA ILE A 188 -0.21 -6.23 16.51
C ILE A 188 -1.66 -6.75 16.50
N VAL A 189 -2.57 -6.07 15.81
CA VAL A 189 -3.99 -6.47 15.77
C VAL A 189 -4.16 -7.80 15.02
N LEU A 190 -3.42 -8.03 13.92
CA LEU A 190 -3.40 -9.30 13.21
C LEU A 190 -2.77 -10.43 14.06
N MET A 191 -1.71 -10.13 14.82
CA MET A 191 -1.10 -11.10 15.77
C MET A 191 -2.10 -11.49 16.86
N ILE A 192 -2.84 -10.55 17.43
CA ILE A 192 -3.89 -10.84 18.42
C ILE A 192 -4.96 -11.75 17.81
N GLY A 193 -5.46 -11.42 16.62
CA GLY A 193 -6.45 -12.25 15.91
C GLY A 193 -5.92 -13.66 15.62
N SER A 194 -4.69 -13.76 15.10
CA SER A 194 -4.01 -15.03 14.82
C SER A 194 -3.81 -15.86 16.09
N TYR A 195 -3.40 -15.21 17.19
CA TYR A 195 -3.21 -15.88 18.48
C TYR A 195 -4.53 -16.49 19.02
N ILE A 196 -5.61 -15.74 19.00
CA ILE A 196 -6.93 -16.21 19.44
C ILE A 196 -7.36 -17.45 18.63
N ILE A 197 -7.19 -17.41 17.31
CA ILE A 197 -7.54 -18.53 16.44
C ILE A 197 -6.60 -19.72 16.70
N SER A 198 -5.31 -19.49 16.90
CA SER A 198 -4.32 -20.52 17.15
C SER A 198 -4.57 -21.25 18.48
N VAL A 199 -5.00 -20.53 19.52
CA VAL A 199 -5.40 -21.14 20.79
C VAL A 199 -6.64 -22.00 20.61
N LYS A 200 -7.66 -21.50 19.90
CA LYS A 200 -8.92 -22.24 19.66
C LYS A 200 -8.72 -23.52 18.81
N ARG A 201 -7.78 -23.48 17.86
CA ARG A 201 -7.48 -24.61 16.96
C ARG A 201 -6.36 -25.52 17.47
N ASN A 202 -5.81 -25.24 18.66
CA ASN A 202 -4.68 -25.98 19.24
C ASN A 202 -3.45 -26.10 18.34
N TYR A 203 -3.12 -25.02 17.62
CA TYR A 203 -1.91 -24.99 16.79
C TYR A 203 -0.64 -25.10 17.64
N PRO A 204 0.45 -25.65 17.07
CA PRO A 204 1.68 -25.92 17.81
C PRO A 204 2.30 -24.64 18.38
N LYS A 205 3.11 -24.82 19.40
CA LYS A 205 3.99 -23.79 19.97
C LYS A 205 5.39 -24.05 19.45
N GLY A 206 6.11 -22.99 19.08
CA GLY A 206 7.48 -23.10 18.63
C GLY A 206 8.50 -23.30 19.75
N ASP A 207 9.77 -23.36 19.36
CA ASP A 207 10.89 -23.51 20.27
C ASP A 207 11.04 -22.29 21.20
N PRO A 208 11.55 -22.45 22.43
CA PRO A 208 11.75 -21.35 23.36
C PRO A 208 12.65 -20.24 22.78
N PHE A 209 12.35 -18.99 23.14
CA PHE A 209 13.16 -17.84 22.72
C PHE A 209 14.63 -18.00 23.10
N SER A 210 15.52 -17.79 22.13
CA SER A 210 16.98 -17.83 22.32
C SER A 210 17.63 -16.54 21.84
N ILE A 211 18.20 -15.77 22.77
CA ILE A 211 18.91 -14.52 22.45
C ILE A 211 20.10 -14.77 21.50
N LYS A 212 20.75 -15.93 21.61
CA LYS A 212 21.85 -16.32 20.72
C LYS A 212 21.37 -16.52 19.29
N ALA A 213 20.23 -17.19 19.11
CA ALA A 213 19.59 -17.36 17.81
C ALA A 213 19.17 -16.00 17.23
N PHE A 214 18.54 -15.15 18.04
CA PHE A 214 18.14 -13.80 17.64
C PHE A 214 19.34 -12.97 17.15
N ILE A 215 20.42 -12.86 17.91
CA ILE A 215 21.61 -12.09 17.51
C ILE A 215 22.23 -12.67 16.23
N LYS A 216 22.27 -13.98 16.08
CA LYS A 216 22.78 -14.64 14.87
C LYS A 216 21.91 -14.28 13.65
N GLN A 217 20.59 -14.36 13.76
CA GLN A 217 19.68 -14.04 12.65
C GLN A 217 19.68 -12.54 12.34
N LEU A 218 19.76 -11.68 13.35
CA LEU A 218 19.91 -10.25 13.14
C LEU A 218 21.19 -9.94 12.33
N GLY A 219 22.32 -10.59 12.67
CA GLY A 219 23.57 -10.43 11.94
C GLY A 219 23.50 -10.87 10.47
N THR A 220 22.71 -11.92 10.16
CA THR A 220 22.52 -12.36 8.78
C THR A 220 21.54 -11.49 8.00
N SER A 221 20.57 -10.87 8.68
CA SER A 221 19.51 -10.04 8.07
C SER A 221 19.88 -8.55 8.03
N ILE A 222 20.98 -8.14 8.67
CA ILE A 222 21.37 -6.72 8.78
C ILE A 222 21.53 -6.06 7.42
N TRP A 223 22.03 -6.79 6.42
CA TRP A 223 22.21 -6.28 5.07
C TRP A 223 20.86 -6.00 4.37
N ALA A 224 19.85 -6.80 4.63
CA ALA A 224 18.49 -6.53 4.12
C ALA A 224 17.88 -5.31 4.81
N LEU A 225 17.97 -5.23 6.13
CA LEU A 225 17.46 -4.11 6.91
C LEU A 225 18.19 -2.80 6.62
N ALA A 226 19.48 -2.85 6.29
CA ALA A 226 20.26 -1.68 5.96
C ALA A 226 19.74 -0.95 4.70
N ALA A 227 19.13 -1.65 3.73
CA ALA A 227 18.49 -1.01 2.58
C ALA A 227 17.35 -0.05 3.03
N VAL A 228 16.51 -0.51 3.93
CA VAL A 228 15.42 0.29 4.51
C VAL A 228 15.99 1.48 5.28
N ILE A 229 17.00 1.23 6.11
CA ILE A 229 17.67 2.25 6.91
C ILE A 229 18.26 3.35 6.00
N ILE A 230 18.97 2.98 4.93
CA ILE A 230 19.57 3.92 3.98
C ILE A 230 18.49 4.84 3.37
N VAL A 231 17.37 4.26 2.93
CA VAL A 231 16.30 5.05 2.31
C VAL A 231 15.66 5.98 3.33
N VAL A 232 15.22 5.43 4.46
CA VAL A 232 14.43 6.19 5.43
C VAL A 232 15.26 7.28 6.09
N PHE A 233 16.43 6.96 6.60
CA PHE A 233 17.31 7.96 7.24
C PHE A 233 17.85 8.97 6.21
N GLY A 234 18.10 8.55 4.98
CA GLY A 234 18.51 9.46 3.90
C GLY A 234 17.46 10.52 3.62
N VAL A 235 16.19 10.11 3.50
CA VAL A 235 15.06 11.01 3.21
C VAL A 235 14.65 11.84 4.42
N VAL A 236 14.49 11.20 5.58
CA VAL A 236 14.05 11.88 6.83
C VAL A 236 15.11 12.83 7.34
N GLY A 237 16.39 12.44 7.27
CA GLY A 237 17.51 13.29 7.66
C GLY A 237 17.79 14.44 6.69
N GLY A 238 17.03 14.53 5.56
CA GLY A 238 17.22 15.58 4.56
C GLY A 238 18.56 15.51 3.81
N VAL A 239 19.27 14.38 3.93
CA VAL A 239 20.57 14.17 3.25
C VAL A 239 20.35 13.91 1.77
N PHE A 240 19.29 13.18 1.44
CA PHE A 240 18.90 12.80 0.09
C PHE A 240 17.42 13.08 -0.17
N THR A 241 17.09 13.37 -1.42
CA THR A 241 15.68 13.32 -1.87
C THR A 241 15.19 11.87 -1.91
N ALA A 242 13.88 11.67 -1.98
CA ALA A 242 13.30 10.33 -2.12
C ALA A 242 13.81 9.59 -3.38
N THR A 243 14.03 10.33 -4.47
CA THR A 243 14.55 9.79 -5.74
C THR A 243 16.02 9.35 -5.62
N GLU A 244 16.86 10.17 -5.00
CA GLU A 244 18.28 9.84 -4.78
C GLU A 244 18.43 8.66 -3.83
N SER A 245 17.67 8.64 -2.72
CA SER A 245 17.66 7.53 -1.78
C SER A 245 17.22 6.23 -2.45
N ALA A 246 16.18 6.28 -3.30
CA ALA A 246 15.70 5.12 -4.04
C ALA A 246 16.74 4.60 -5.04
N ALA A 247 17.44 5.50 -5.75
CA ALA A 247 18.51 5.13 -6.68
C ALA A 247 19.68 4.44 -5.96
N ILE A 248 20.12 5.00 -4.83
CA ILE A 248 21.15 4.40 -3.96
C ILE A 248 20.71 3.01 -3.48
N ALA A 249 19.43 2.88 -3.07
CA ALA A 249 18.89 1.61 -2.62
C ALA A 249 18.85 0.53 -3.71
N VAL A 250 18.62 0.87 -4.97
CA VAL A 250 18.72 -0.08 -6.10
C VAL A 250 20.13 -0.63 -6.23
N ILE A 251 21.14 0.26 -6.24
CA ILE A 251 22.56 -0.16 -6.35
C ILE A 251 22.92 -1.03 -5.15
N TYR A 252 22.53 -0.63 -3.95
CA TYR A 252 22.76 -1.38 -2.74
C TYR A 252 22.09 -2.76 -2.78
N SER A 253 20.82 -2.83 -3.20
CA SER A 253 20.04 -4.07 -3.31
C SER A 253 20.64 -5.03 -4.31
N LEU A 254 21.09 -4.54 -5.47
CA LEU A 254 21.80 -5.33 -6.47
C LEU A 254 23.08 -5.93 -5.87
N PHE A 255 23.88 -5.09 -5.20
CA PHE A 255 25.11 -5.54 -4.55
C PHE A 255 24.86 -6.62 -3.50
N VAL A 256 23.88 -6.42 -2.62
CA VAL A 256 23.53 -7.38 -1.56
C VAL A 256 23.01 -8.68 -2.14
N SER A 257 22.11 -8.62 -3.13
CA SER A 257 21.48 -9.81 -3.73
C SER A 257 22.46 -10.66 -4.53
N VAL A 258 23.42 -10.03 -5.23
CA VAL A 258 24.39 -10.76 -6.08
C VAL A 258 25.62 -11.22 -5.28
N PHE A 259 26.21 -10.33 -4.47
CA PHE A 259 27.52 -10.60 -3.86
C PHE A 259 27.44 -11.10 -2.42
N ILE A 260 26.49 -10.64 -1.62
CA ILE A 260 26.38 -11.00 -0.20
C ILE A 260 25.51 -12.25 -0.03
N TYR A 261 24.27 -12.20 -0.51
CA TYR A 261 23.34 -13.33 -0.37
C TYR A 261 23.47 -14.34 -1.49
N LYS A 262 24.03 -13.94 -2.64
CA LYS A 262 24.24 -14.81 -3.81
C LYS A 262 22.94 -15.48 -4.26
N GLY A 263 21.81 -14.80 -4.05
CA GLY A 263 20.49 -15.27 -4.45
C GLY A 263 20.18 -14.98 -5.90
N LEU A 264 20.90 -14.05 -6.56
CA LEU A 264 20.77 -13.71 -7.96
C LEU A 264 22.06 -13.94 -8.72
N ASP A 265 21.99 -14.68 -9.81
CA ASP A 265 22.99 -14.70 -10.86
C ASP A 265 22.70 -13.61 -11.91
N TRP A 266 23.59 -13.41 -12.87
CA TRP A 266 23.39 -12.41 -13.93
C TRP A 266 22.13 -12.65 -14.77
N LYS A 267 21.70 -13.91 -14.96
CA LYS A 267 20.46 -14.23 -15.66
C LYS A 267 19.25 -13.85 -14.81
N GLY A 268 19.31 -14.11 -13.51
CA GLY A 268 18.31 -13.68 -12.53
C GLY A 268 18.16 -12.16 -12.46
N VAL A 269 19.27 -11.41 -12.55
CA VAL A 269 19.23 -9.93 -12.62
C VAL A 269 18.49 -9.46 -13.87
N TRP A 270 18.76 -10.02 -15.04
CA TRP A 270 18.06 -9.66 -16.28
C TRP A 270 16.57 -10.01 -16.20
N HIS A 271 16.23 -11.16 -15.61
CA HIS A 271 14.82 -11.53 -15.41
C HIS A 271 14.11 -10.58 -14.44
N ALA A 272 14.76 -10.22 -13.34
CA ALA A 272 14.23 -9.22 -12.40
C ALA A 272 14.02 -7.85 -13.05
N LEU A 273 14.95 -7.40 -13.92
CA LEU A 273 14.80 -6.16 -14.67
C LEU A 273 13.64 -6.22 -15.68
N ASP A 274 13.43 -7.35 -16.35
CA ASP A 274 12.30 -7.56 -17.27
C ASP A 274 10.95 -7.49 -16.51
N GLU A 275 10.87 -8.11 -15.33
CA GLU A 275 9.72 -8.00 -14.44
C GLU A 275 9.48 -6.54 -14.00
N CYS A 276 10.54 -5.80 -13.69
CA CYS A 276 10.45 -4.38 -13.38
C CYS A 276 9.87 -3.58 -14.55
N VAL A 277 10.34 -3.80 -15.78
CA VAL A 277 9.84 -3.09 -16.98
C VAL A 277 8.35 -3.34 -17.18
N ASN A 278 7.89 -4.57 -17.02
CA ASN A 278 6.48 -4.93 -17.13
C ASN A 278 5.63 -4.19 -16.08
N THR A 279 6.05 -4.23 -14.82
CA THR A 279 5.34 -3.54 -13.71
C THR A 279 5.33 -2.02 -13.92
N LEU A 280 6.47 -1.44 -14.29
CA LEU A 280 6.61 -0.01 -14.53
C LEU A 280 5.76 0.48 -15.70
N SER A 281 5.67 -0.29 -16.77
CA SER A 281 4.86 0.07 -17.94
C SER A 281 3.39 0.26 -17.56
N ILE A 282 2.85 -0.62 -16.71
CA ILE A 282 1.49 -0.52 -16.20
C ILE A 282 1.31 0.72 -15.31
N VAL A 283 2.24 0.96 -14.39
CA VAL A 283 2.16 2.08 -13.45
C VAL A 283 2.30 3.42 -14.17
N LEU A 284 3.26 3.56 -15.10
CA LEU A 284 3.50 4.82 -15.79
C LEU A 284 2.37 5.20 -16.74
N ILE A 285 1.82 4.27 -17.51
CA ILE A 285 0.66 4.56 -18.36
C ILE A 285 -0.55 4.97 -17.52
N LEU A 286 -0.73 4.36 -16.37
CA LEU A 286 -1.79 4.69 -15.45
C LEU A 286 -1.62 6.10 -14.87
N ILE A 287 -0.42 6.48 -14.43
CA ILE A 287 -0.13 7.84 -13.96
C ILE A 287 -0.41 8.86 -15.06
N ALA A 288 0.06 8.58 -16.28
CA ALA A 288 -0.14 9.46 -17.43
C ALA A 288 -1.63 9.71 -17.72
N THR A 289 -2.42 8.64 -17.82
CA THR A 289 -3.87 8.74 -18.11
C THR A 289 -4.64 9.37 -16.95
N SER A 290 -4.26 9.06 -15.70
CA SER A 290 -4.88 9.65 -14.51
C SER A 290 -4.61 11.15 -14.38
N ALA A 291 -3.49 11.65 -14.87
CA ALA A 291 -3.23 13.09 -14.92
C ALA A 291 -4.25 13.83 -15.81
N VAL A 292 -4.65 13.23 -16.93
CA VAL A 292 -5.71 13.78 -17.80
C VAL A 292 -7.07 13.73 -17.09
N PHE A 293 -7.39 12.59 -16.49
CA PHE A 293 -8.65 12.37 -15.77
C PHE A 293 -8.79 13.34 -14.58
N GLY A 294 -7.74 13.49 -13.77
CA GLY A 294 -7.70 14.43 -12.64
C GLY A 294 -7.89 15.88 -13.09
N ASN A 295 -7.30 16.26 -14.24
CA ASN A 295 -7.52 17.57 -14.85
C ASN A 295 -8.99 17.76 -15.28
N CYS A 296 -9.61 16.76 -15.91
CA CYS A 296 -11.04 16.78 -16.25
C CYS A 296 -11.91 16.95 -14.99
N LEU A 297 -11.66 16.19 -13.93
CA LEU A 297 -12.38 16.31 -12.66
C LEU A 297 -12.28 17.72 -12.07
N THR A 298 -11.08 18.31 -12.11
CA THR A 298 -10.82 19.64 -11.56
C THR A 298 -11.54 20.74 -12.35
N ILE A 299 -11.44 20.73 -13.68
CA ILE A 299 -12.09 21.72 -14.54
C ILE A 299 -13.62 21.62 -14.45
N LEU A 300 -14.15 20.42 -14.29
CA LEU A 300 -15.58 20.17 -14.13
C LEU A 300 -16.07 20.42 -12.68
N ASN A 301 -15.22 20.83 -11.75
CA ASN A 301 -15.53 21.04 -10.33
C ASN A 301 -16.15 19.81 -9.64
N VAL A 302 -15.80 18.59 -10.09
CA VAL A 302 -16.30 17.35 -9.50
C VAL A 302 -15.97 17.23 -8.01
N PRO A 303 -14.76 17.61 -7.52
CA PRO A 303 -14.46 17.60 -6.08
C PRO A 303 -15.45 18.41 -5.23
N LYS A 304 -15.83 19.59 -5.72
CA LYS A 304 -16.82 20.45 -5.02
C LYS A 304 -18.22 19.83 -5.02
N LEU A 305 -18.61 19.21 -6.12
CA LEU A 305 -19.90 18.49 -6.21
C LEU A 305 -19.93 17.29 -5.26
N ALA A 306 -18.85 16.52 -5.23
CA ALA A 306 -18.71 15.39 -4.30
C ALA A 306 -18.74 15.85 -2.84
N ALA A 307 -18.02 16.95 -2.51
CA ALA A 307 -18.04 17.54 -1.17
C ALA A 307 -19.46 17.93 -0.75
N ASN A 308 -20.19 18.64 -1.62
CA ASN A 308 -21.58 19.03 -1.34
C ASN A 308 -22.51 17.81 -1.19
N ALA A 309 -22.30 16.76 -1.99
CA ALA A 309 -23.09 15.53 -1.88
C ALA A 309 -22.83 14.82 -0.55
N ILE A 310 -21.56 14.67 -0.13
CA ILE A 310 -21.19 14.01 1.12
C ILE A 310 -21.68 14.83 2.33
N THR A 311 -21.49 16.15 2.33
CA THR A 311 -21.93 17.02 3.43
C THR A 311 -23.45 17.17 3.50
N SER A 312 -24.18 16.94 2.40
CA SER A 312 -25.66 16.88 2.42
C SER A 312 -26.20 15.65 3.15
N VAL A 313 -25.43 14.55 3.22
CA VAL A 313 -25.81 13.33 3.95
C VAL A 313 -25.67 13.54 5.46
N SER A 314 -24.61 14.23 5.90
CA SER A 314 -24.39 14.52 7.32
C SER A 314 -23.45 15.73 7.49
N SER A 315 -23.68 16.48 8.55
CA SER A 315 -22.76 17.50 9.05
C SER A 315 -21.82 16.98 10.16
N ASN A 316 -21.98 15.73 10.58
CA ASN A 316 -21.13 15.13 11.61
C ASN A 316 -19.79 14.70 11.01
N PRO A 317 -18.64 15.27 11.44
CA PRO A 317 -17.31 14.95 10.91
C PRO A 317 -16.96 13.48 11.01
N TYR A 318 -17.36 12.81 12.10
CA TYR A 318 -17.07 11.38 12.31
C TYR A 318 -17.81 10.50 11.31
N LEU A 319 -19.06 10.85 10.97
CA LEU A 319 -19.82 10.10 9.97
C LEU A 319 -19.28 10.35 8.56
N ILE A 320 -18.84 11.57 8.26
CA ILE A 320 -18.20 11.90 6.97
C ILE A 320 -16.90 11.09 6.81
N ALA A 321 -16.07 11.00 7.87
CA ALA A 321 -14.86 10.17 7.84
C ALA A 321 -15.19 8.69 7.55
N LEU A 322 -16.19 8.13 8.20
CA LEU A 322 -16.64 6.76 7.96
C LEU A 322 -17.17 6.56 6.52
N LEU A 323 -17.88 7.55 5.97
CA LEU A 323 -18.33 7.50 4.57
C LEU A 323 -17.16 7.53 3.59
N ILE A 324 -16.12 8.32 3.87
CA ILE A 324 -14.89 8.34 3.09
C ILE A 324 -14.22 6.96 3.14
N ASP A 325 -14.10 6.35 4.32
CA ASP A 325 -13.55 5.00 4.46
C ASP A 325 -14.35 3.97 3.66
N LEU A 326 -15.67 4.04 3.69
CA LEU A 326 -16.53 3.14 2.94
C LEU A 326 -16.38 3.32 1.41
N ILE A 327 -16.29 4.56 0.93
CA ILE A 327 -16.05 4.86 -0.48
C ILE A 327 -14.71 4.29 -0.94
N LEU A 328 -13.65 4.54 -0.17
CA LEU A 328 -12.31 4.04 -0.48
C LEU A 328 -12.27 2.50 -0.47
N LEU A 329 -12.95 1.86 0.47
CA LEU A 329 -13.07 0.41 0.53
C LEU A 329 -13.74 -0.17 -0.71
N VAL A 330 -14.88 0.41 -1.12
CA VAL A 330 -15.61 -0.03 -2.32
C VAL A 330 -14.76 0.16 -3.58
N LEU A 331 -14.04 1.27 -3.69
CA LEU A 331 -13.09 1.49 -4.79
C LEU A 331 -11.96 0.45 -4.77
N GLY A 332 -11.41 0.14 -3.58
CA GLY A 332 -10.36 -0.86 -3.41
C GLY A 332 -10.77 -2.29 -3.76
N MET A 333 -12.06 -2.61 -3.65
CA MET A 333 -12.60 -3.91 -4.09
C MET A 333 -12.61 -4.08 -5.61
N ILE A 334 -12.57 -2.97 -6.37
CA ILE A 334 -12.74 -2.95 -7.83
C ILE A 334 -11.44 -2.64 -8.54
N MET A 335 -10.61 -1.79 -7.95
CA MET A 335 -9.43 -1.20 -8.58
C MET A 335 -8.17 -1.46 -7.75
N ASP A 336 -7.01 -1.41 -8.40
CA ASP A 336 -5.72 -1.43 -7.71
C ASP A 336 -5.43 -0.08 -7.00
N MET A 337 -4.43 -0.07 -6.10
CA MET A 337 -4.14 1.06 -5.23
C MET A 337 -3.72 2.32 -5.99
N ALA A 338 -2.81 2.22 -6.96
CA ALA A 338 -2.30 3.38 -7.68
C ALA A 338 -3.40 4.20 -8.39
N PRO A 339 -4.35 3.58 -9.14
CA PRO A 339 -5.51 4.29 -9.70
C PRO A 339 -6.34 5.02 -8.65
N ILE A 340 -6.59 4.35 -7.50
CA ILE A 340 -7.40 4.94 -6.44
C ILE A 340 -6.72 6.18 -5.88
N ILE A 341 -5.44 6.11 -5.59
CA ILE A 341 -4.68 7.26 -5.10
C ILE A 341 -4.78 8.42 -6.09
N LEU A 342 -4.55 8.16 -7.37
CA LEU A 342 -4.55 9.21 -8.41
C LEU A 342 -5.92 9.85 -8.66
N ILE A 343 -7.01 9.09 -8.51
CA ILE A 343 -8.36 9.53 -8.81
C ILE A 343 -9.08 10.03 -7.57
N ALA A 344 -9.02 9.27 -6.46
CA ALA A 344 -9.78 9.57 -5.26
C ALA A 344 -9.13 10.67 -4.40
N THR A 345 -7.79 10.76 -4.36
CA THR A 345 -7.10 11.78 -3.54
C THR A 345 -7.52 13.20 -3.90
N PRO A 346 -7.50 13.65 -5.16
CA PRO A 346 -7.92 15.01 -5.50
C PRO A 346 -9.37 15.33 -5.15
N ILE A 347 -10.22 14.30 -5.06
CA ILE A 347 -11.65 14.44 -4.73
C ILE A 347 -11.87 14.44 -3.23
N LEU A 348 -11.29 13.47 -2.52
CA LEU A 348 -11.60 13.21 -1.12
C LEU A 348 -10.70 13.96 -0.13
N LEU A 349 -9.45 14.29 -0.50
CA LEU A 349 -8.53 15.02 0.38
C LEU A 349 -9.08 16.39 0.81
N PRO A 350 -9.65 17.24 -0.08
CA PRO A 350 -10.26 18.50 0.34
C PRO A 350 -11.43 18.31 1.33
N ILE A 351 -12.19 17.22 1.18
CA ILE A 351 -13.29 16.88 2.08
C ILE A 351 -12.74 16.43 3.42
N ALA A 352 -11.75 15.53 3.41
CA ALA A 352 -11.10 15.04 4.62
C ALA A 352 -10.46 16.17 5.44
N THR A 353 -9.77 17.10 4.78
CA THR A 353 -9.16 18.27 5.46
C THR A 353 -10.21 19.23 6.02
N SER A 354 -11.34 19.40 5.36
CA SER A 354 -12.44 20.25 5.85
C SER A 354 -13.07 19.74 7.15
N ILE A 355 -12.99 18.44 7.43
CA ILE A 355 -13.50 17.81 8.66
C ILE A 355 -12.42 17.58 9.71
N GLY A 356 -11.19 18.05 9.48
CA GLY A 356 -10.09 17.99 10.45
C GLY A 356 -9.18 16.77 10.32
N ILE A 357 -9.20 16.03 9.21
CA ILE A 357 -8.22 14.96 8.94
C ILE A 357 -6.98 15.58 8.30
N ASP A 358 -5.82 15.33 8.92
CA ASP A 358 -4.52 15.79 8.41
C ASP A 358 -4.18 15.13 7.06
N PRO A 359 -3.59 15.86 6.10
CA PRO A 359 -3.21 15.28 4.81
C PRO A 359 -2.29 14.06 4.86
N ILE A 360 -1.35 14.01 5.84
CA ILE A 360 -0.49 12.84 6.04
C ILE A 360 -1.30 11.67 6.61
N GLN A 361 -2.12 11.92 7.63
CA GLN A 361 -3.03 10.93 8.19
C GLN A 361 -3.96 10.36 7.10
N PHE A 362 -4.53 11.22 6.26
CA PHE A 362 -5.39 10.80 5.14
C PHE A 362 -4.66 9.88 4.18
N GLY A 363 -3.38 10.15 3.88
CA GLY A 363 -2.56 9.25 3.04
C GLY A 363 -2.44 7.85 3.62
N ILE A 364 -2.22 7.73 4.91
CA ILE A 364 -2.16 6.44 5.61
C ILE A 364 -3.53 5.72 5.59
N ILE A 365 -4.61 6.47 5.81
CA ILE A 365 -5.99 5.95 5.71
C ILE A 365 -6.26 5.40 4.31
N VAL A 366 -5.92 6.14 3.25
CA VAL A 366 -6.07 5.69 1.86
C VAL A 366 -5.30 4.40 1.61
N VAL A 367 -4.03 4.34 2.06
CA VAL A 367 -3.17 3.17 1.84
C VAL A 367 -3.74 1.93 2.54
N LEU A 368 -4.15 2.03 3.82
CA LEU A 368 -4.72 0.88 4.52
C LEU A 368 -6.08 0.48 3.94
N ASN A 369 -6.92 1.45 3.65
CA ASN A 369 -8.26 1.20 3.10
C ASN A 369 -8.20 0.46 1.76
N CYS A 370 -7.35 0.95 0.85
CA CYS A 370 -7.09 0.25 -0.42
C CYS A 370 -6.49 -1.14 -0.19
N GLY A 371 -5.58 -1.29 0.79
CA GLY A 371 -5.02 -2.58 1.18
C GLY A 371 -6.11 -3.59 1.58
N ILE A 372 -7.08 -3.18 2.40
CA ILE A 372 -8.24 -4.01 2.75
C ILE A 372 -9.07 -4.35 1.50
N GLY A 373 -9.28 -3.37 0.63
CA GLY A 373 -10.00 -3.56 -0.63
C GLY A 373 -9.35 -4.61 -1.53
N LEU A 374 -8.00 -4.60 -1.68
CA LEU A 374 -7.25 -5.58 -2.47
C LEU A 374 -7.40 -7.03 -1.98
N LEU A 375 -7.87 -7.25 -0.77
CA LEU A 375 -8.18 -8.57 -0.21
C LEU A 375 -9.65 -8.95 -0.36
N THR A 376 -10.50 -7.98 -0.71
CA THR A 376 -11.96 -8.13 -0.63
C THR A 376 -12.56 -8.40 -2.02
N PRO A 377 -13.46 -9.41 -2.18
CA PRO A 377 -14.19 -9.60 -3.44
C PRO A 377 -14.97 -8.33 -3.83
N PRO A 378 -15.25 -8.07 -5.15
CA PRO A 378 -15.25 -9.04 -6.24
C PRO A 378 -13.92 -9.24 -6.96
N VAL A 379 -13.00 -8.26 -6.96
CA VAL A 379 -11.71 -8.42 -7.66
C VAL A 379 -10.65 -8.95 -6.70
N GLY A 380 -10.20 -8.15 -5.72
CA GLY A 380 -9.24 -8.59 -4.71
C GLY A 380 -7.93 -9.12 -5.29
N ALA A 381 -7.09 -8.28 -5.89
CA ALA A 381 -5.87 -8.73 -6.59
C ALA A 381 -4.95 -9.59 -5.71
N VAL A 382 -4.75 -9.21 -4.47
CA VAL A 382 -3.91 -9.95 -3.50
C VAL A 382 -4.57 -11.26 -3.10
N LEU A 383 -5.90 -11.28 -2.99
CA LEU A 383 -6.68 -12.49 -2.71
C LEU A 383 -6.50 -13.54 -3.83
N PHE A 384 -6.49 -13.11 -5.10
CA PHE A 384 -6.22 -14.00 -6.23
C PHE A 384 -4.81 -14.58 -6.17
N ILE A 385 -3.79 -13.75 -5.88
CA ILE A 385 -2.39 -14.19 -5.77
C ILE A 385 -2.27 -15.22 -4.65
N GLY A 386 -2.80 -14.93 -3.46
CA GLY A 386 -2.75 -15.83 -2.31
C GLY A 386 -3.48 -17.17 -2.59
N SER A 387 -4.62 -17.12 -3.25
CA SER A 387 -5.38 -18.32 -3.66
C SER A 387 -4.58 -19.17 -4.66
N ALA A 388 -3.89 -18.54 -5.60
CA ALA A 388 -3.04 -19.22 -6.58
C ALA A 388 -1.79 -19.85 -5.94
N VAL A 389 -1.09 -19.11 -5.07
CA VAL A 389 0.10 -19.60 -4.35
C VAL A 389 -0.27 -20.80 -3.46
N ALA A 390 -1.39 -20.70 -2.73
CA ALA A 390 -1.87 -21.76 -1.86
C ALA A 390 -2.54 -22.92 -2.59
N LYS A 391 -2.82 -22.76 -3.89
CA LYS A 391 -3.65 -23.71 -4.69
C LYS A 391 -5.00 -24.00 -4.02
N ARG A 392 -5.64 -22.97 -3.48
CA ARG A 392 -6.92 -23.06 -2.75
C ARG A 392 -8.02 -22.29 -3.46
N PRO A 393 -9.27 -22.78 -3.45
CA PRO A 393 -10.41 -22.04 -3.98
C PRO A 393 -10.60 -20.71 -3.22
N MET A 394 -10.83 -19.62 -3.95
CA MET A 394 -10.94 -18.27 -3.40
C MET A 394 -12.03 -18.16 -2.33
N GLU A 395 -13.16 -18.84 -2.49
CA GLU A 395 -14.28 -18.82 -1.54
C GLU A 395 -13.89 -19.36 -0.15
N LYS A 396 -12.99 -20.35 -0.11
CA LYS A 396 -12.48 -20.90 1.16
C LYS A 396 -11.51 -19.94 1.83
N VAL A 397 -10.66 -19.29 1.04
CA VAL A 397 -9.72 -18.27 1.53
C VAL A 397 -10.50 -17.09 2.09
N VAL A 398 -11.50 -16.56 1.36
CA VAL A 398 -12.36 -15.44 1.84
C VAL A 398 -13.02 -15.79 3.17
N LYS A 399 -13.59 -16.99 3.32
CA LYS A 399 -14.19 -17.42 4.59
C LYS A 399 -13.18 -17.45 5.74
N ALA A 400 -11.94 -17.88 5.47
CA ALA A 400 -10.88 -17.90 6.47
C ALA A 400 -10.36 -16.49 6.81
N THR A 401 -10.49 -15.54 5.89
CA THR A 401 -10.07 -14.14 6.07
C THR A 401 -11.06 -13.30 6.87
N LEU A 402 -12.34 -13.74 7.01
CA LEU A 402 -13.38 -12.97 7.72
C LEU A 402 -12.96 -12.45 9.11
N PRO A 403 -12.34 -13.25 10.00
CA PRO A 403 -11.87 -12.75 11.29
C PRO A 403 -10.79 -11.69 11.17
N PHE A 404 -9.95 -11.78 10.14
CA PHE A 404 -8.87 -10.83 9.89
C PHE A 404 -9.38 -9.51 9.31
N TYR A 405 -10.46 -9.53 8.50
CA TYR A 405 -11.13 -8.29 8.11
C TYR A 405 -11.58 -7.49 9.33
N LEU A 406 -12.14 -8.14 10.34
CA LEU A 406 -12.51 -7.45 11.59
C LEU A 406 -11.28 -6.79 12.23
N CYS A 407 -10.15 -7.50 12.30
CA CYS A 407 -8.89 -6.95 12.79
C CYS A 407 -8.44 -5.72 11.99
N MET A 408 -8.46 -5.81 10.67
CA MET A 408 -8.06 -4.72 9.78
C MET A 408 -9.00 -3.51 9.87
N PHE A 409 -10.32 -3.74 9.99
CA PHE A 409 -11.29 -2.66 10.22
C PHE A 409 -11.09 -1.96 11.56
N ILE A 410 -10.77 -2.71 12.63
CA ILE A 410 -10.41 -2.10 13.92
C ILE A 410 -9.17 -1.21 13.75
N ALA A 411 -8.13 -1.69 13.08
CA ALA A 411 -6.94 -0.89 12.80
C ALA A 411 -7.28 0.36 11.96
N LEU A 412 -8.11 0.23 10.92
CA LEU A 412 -8.55 1.35 10.09
C LEU A 412 -9.29 2.41 10.91
N LEU A 413 -10.28 2.02 11.72
CA LEU A 413 -11.02 2.95 12.55
C LEU A 413 -10.13 3.65 13.58
N LEU A 414 -9.16 2.95 14.17
CA LEU A 414 -8.18 3.57 15.06
C LEU A 414 -7.34 4.62 14.32
N LEU A 415 -6.90 4.34 13.08
CA LEU A 415 -6.14 5.30 12.27
C LEU A 415 -6.96 6.50 11.84
N THR A 416 -8.25 6.29 11.53
CA THR A 416 -9.16 7.36 11.11
C THR A 416 -9.47 8.31 12.26
N TYR A 417 -9.69 7.79 13.49
CA TYR A 417 -10.15 8.60 14.61
C TYR A 417 -9.07 8.98 15.62
N ILE A 418 -7.85 8.44 15.52
CA ILE A 418 -6.72 8.77 16.40
C ILE A 418 -5.55 9.27 15.54
N PRO A 419 -5.48 10.61 15.28
CA PRO A 419 -4.46 11.21 14.41
C PRO A 419 -3.03 10.88 14.84
N ASP A 420 -2.78 10.81 16.14
CA ASP A 420 -1.44 10.64 16.69
C ASP A 420 -0.80 9.30 16.33
N ILE A 421 -1.57 8.26 16.01
CA ILE A 421 -1.01 6.99 15.52
C ILE A 421 -0.22 7.22 14.22
N SER A 422 -0.72 8.08 13.33
CA SER A 422 -0.03 8.40 12.09
C SER A 422 0.94 9.60 12.24
N LEU A 423 0.61 10.57 13.10
CA LEU A 423 1.31 11.85 13.17
C LEU A 423 2.41 11.93 14.25
N ALA A 424 2.47 10.97 15.19
CA ALA A 424 3.45 11.01 16.29
C ALA A 424 4.89 11.03 15.77
N LEU A 425 5.28 10.07 14.93
CA LEU A 425 6.65 10.01 14.40
C LEU A 425 7.01 11.20 13.49
N PRO A 426 6.14 11.63 12.55
CA PRO A 426 6.38 12.84 11.78
C PRO A 426 6.60 14.09 12.65
N LYS A 427 5.82 14.28 13.70
CA LYS A 427 5.96 15.41 14.64
C LYS A 427 7.26 15.31 15.44
N LEU A 428 7.57 14.15 16.00
CA LEU A 428 8.71 13.94 16.90
C LEU A 428 10.06 13.92 16.17
N LEU A 429 10.14 13.25 15.03
CA LEU A 429 11.40 12.98 14.31
C LEU A 429 11.54 13.82 13.04
N GLY A 430 10.43 14.16 12.39
CA GLY A 430 10.42 14.86 11.11
C GLY A 430 10.15 16.37 11.21
N GLY A 431 9.94 16.90 12.41
CA GLY A 431 9.60 18.33 12.60
C GLY A 431 8.31 18.75 11.88
N TYR A 432 7.42 17.82 11.62
CA TYR A 432 6.17 18.08 10.91
C TYR A 432 5.20 18.89 11.76
N VAL A 433 4.68 19.96 11.18
CA VAL A 433 3.61 20.75 11.76
C VAL A 433 2.35 20.53 10.92
N SER A 434 1.30 20.01 11.55
CA SER A 434 0.03 19.78 10.87
C SER A 434 -0.59 21.12 10.42
N PRO A 435 -1.09 21.22 9.19
CA PRO A 435 -1.85 22.37 8.75
C PRO A 435 -3.26 22.43 9.36
N ILE A 436 -3.68 21.39 10.06
CA ILE A 436 -5.01 21.28 10.67
C ILE A 436 -4.97 21.86 12.08
N THR A 437 -5.75 22.90 12.33
CA THR A 437 -5.88 23.58 13.63
C THR A 437 -6.88 22.90 14.57
N ASN A 438 -7.87 22.21 14.01
CA ASN A 438 -8.89 21.49 14.79
C ASN A 438 -9.00 20.04 14.27
N PRO A 439 -8.15 19.13 14.76
CA PRO A 439 -8.10 17.75 14.28
C PRO A 439 -9.34 16.96 14.67
N LEU A 440 -9.70 16.00 13.82
CA LEU A 440 -10.73 15.00 14.11
C LEU A 440 -10.19 13.98 15.12
N GLY A 441 -10.87 13.85 16.25
CA GLY A 441 -10.49 12.90 17.30
C GLY A 441 -9.46 13.44 18.30
N PRO A 442 -9.05 12.60 19.28
CA PRO A 442 -8.14 13.01 20.35
C PRO A 442 -6.71 13.19 19.85
N VAL A 443 -6.07 14.26 20.29
CA VAL A 443 -4.63 14.51 20.07
C VAL A 443 -3.93 14.33 21.40
N PHE A 444 -3.04 13.38 21.50
CA PHE A 444 -2.30 13.03 22.72
C PHE A 444 -0.91 13.71 22.81
N ILE A 445 -0.43 14.25 21.68
CA ILE A 445 0.88 14.91 21.60
C ILE A 445 0.68 16.38 21.26
N HIS A 446 0.98 17.25 22.22
CA HIS A 446 0.96 18.71 22.10
C HIS A 446 2.35 19.25 21.77
#